data_733c665859ed4e9182b5b2a7cbc30677
#
_entry.id   733c665859ed4e9182b5b2a7cbc30677
#
_cell.length_a   1.000
_cell.length_b   1.000
_cell.length_c   1.000
_cell.angle_alpha   90.00
_cell.angle_beta   90.00
_cell.angle_gamma   90.00
#
_symmetry.space_group_name_H-M   'P 1'
#
loop_
_entity.id
_entity.type
_entity.pdbx_description
1 polymer ?
#
loop_
_entity_poly.entity_id
_entity_poly.type
_entity_poly.pdbx_seq_one_letter_code
_entity_poly.pdbx_strand_id
1 'polypeptide(L)'
;FFNGSTLNAQIRRNDASILASSHNSSLLSEQMVRQAMQTGCCTEKNIRVKAGAIKGGFVVWQEDISLLNTLLESLQKSEKELEVSNALLKAENEIEEKQAKIAAQTQLYDRIEADMKKTIQQIASELLEKKENTAREQLFKISVIGTYMKRRCNLLFLGQKNDQILLDELLFCIRESVDNMKWAGIDGDVFCTKEGKVPFLLVLQMYDCFEQIIELFLKTMETIFVRISTDNGNLTLRIMIAQRLEKNNGQPVMIEQVQSAFDENTRYKVIMEEDEWIIHVEKSVSKSQSSDQGRR
;
A
#
# COMPACT_ATOMS: atom_id res chain seq x y z
N PHE A 1 13.45 5.24 73.15
CA PHE A 1 12.96 5.14 71.77
C PHE A 1 14.01 5.61 70.78
N PHE A 2 14.65 6.77 70.95
CA PHE A 2 15.63 7.32 70.01
C PHE A 2 16.95 6.54 69.91
N ASN A 3 17.42 5.97 71.01
CA ASN A 3 18.73 5.26 71.11
C ASN A 3 18.70 3.87 70.41
N GLY A 4 17.53 3.34 70.04
CA GLY A 4 17.37 2.09 69.35
C GLY A 4 16.93 2.26 67.86
N SER A 5 16.80 3.49 67.38
CA SER A 5 16.39 3.80 66.06
C SER A 5 17.59 3.82 65.09
N THR A 6 17.51 3.15 64.00
CA THR A 6 18.47 3.23 62.87
C THR A 6 18.35 4.53 62.07
N LEU A 7 17.32 5.34 62.36
CA LEU A 7 17.09 6.62 61.69
C LEU A 7 17.97 7.71 62.30
N ASN A 8 18.66 8.46 61.44
CA ASN A 8 19.36 9.68 61.79
C ASN A 8 18.35 10.80 61.98
N ALA A 9 17.83 10.98 63.18
CA ALA A 9 16.78 11.95 63.46
C ALA A 9 17.09 12.82 64.70
N GLN A 10 16.60 14.05 64.72
CA GLN A 10 16.69 15.00 65.85
C GLN A 10 15.30 15.59 66.11
N ILE A 11 15.02 15.85 67.40
CA ILE A 11 13.89 16.69 67.77
C ILE A 11 14.48 18.07 68.19
N ARG A 12 13.96 19.09 67.48
CA ARG A 12 14.39 20.48 67.72
C ARG A 12 13.21 21.36 68.17
N ARG A 13 13.48 22.35 68.94
CA ARG A 13 12.51 23.40 69.32
C ARG A 13 12.32 24.38 68.12
N ASN A 14 11.37 25.30 68.26
CA ASN A 14 11.15 26.36 67.31
C ASN A 14 12.34 27.33 67.18
N ASP A 15 13.20 27.45 68.17
CA ASP A 15 14.46 28.18 68.18
C ASP A 15 15.63 27.42 67.53
N ALA A 16 15.36 26.24 66.98
CA ALA A 16 16.31 25.31 66.39
C ALA A 16 17.24 24.61 67.43
N SER A 17 17.08 24.81 68.71
CA SER A 17 17.85 24.08 69.77
C SER A 17 17.47 22.58 69.73
N ILE A 18 18.48 21.71 69.96
CA ILE A 18 18.31 20.25 69.94
C ILE A 18 17.72 19.82 71.32
N LEU A 19 16.57 19.13 71.28
CA LEU A 19 15.92 18.53 72.42
C LEU A 19 16.33 17.08 72.64
N ALA A 20 16.43 16.33 71.58
CA ALA A 20 16.86 14.94 71.53
C ALA A 20 17.48 14.59 70.19
N SER A 21 18.43 13.66 70.17
CA SER A 21 19.07 13.22 68.93
C SER A 21 19.29 11.71 68.98
N SER A 22 19.19 11.04 67.82
CA SER A 22 19.61 9.66 67.63
C SER A 22 21.15 9.58 67.66
N HIS A 23 21.71 8.38 67.87
CA HIS A 23 23.16 8.18 68.05
C HIS A 23 24.00 8.62 66.83
N ASN A 24 23.47 8.60 65.64
CA ASN A 24 24.15 8.96 64.40
C ASN A 24 23.78 10.35 63.86
N SER A 25 23.07 11.17 64.56
CA SER A 25 22.54 12.45 64.14
C SER A 25 23.51 13.62 64.20
N SER A 26 24.74 13.40 64.68
CA SER A 26 25.79 14.43 64.80
C SER A 26 26.34 14.96 63.49
N LEU A 27 25.95 14.36 62.36
CA LEU A 27 26.38 14.70 60.97
C LEU A 27 25.40 15.61 60.22
N LEU A 28 24.28 16.01 60.79
CA LEU A 28 23.33 16.90 60.17
C LEU A 28 23.87 18.32 60.07
N SER A 29 24.04 18.82 58.82
CA SER A 29 24.40 20.21 58.56
C SER A 29 23.35 21.17 59.17
N GLU A 30 23.76 22.10 59.99
CA GLU A 30 22.86 23.11 60.56
C GLU A 30 22.11 23.92 59.54
N GLN A 31 22.76 24.17 58.37
CA GLN A 31 22.18 24.91 57.27
C GLN A 31 21.04 24.12 56.61
N MET A 32 21.25 22.81 56.32
CA MET A 32 20.23 21.95 55.77
C MET A 32 19.05 21.77 56.73
N VAL A 33 19.30 21.66 58.01
CA VAL A 33 18.26 21.53 59.02
C VAL A 33 17.38 22.77 59.05
N ARG A 34 17.98 23.97 59.10
CA ARG A 34 17.22 25.23 59.10
C ARG A 34 16.38 25.37 57.81
N GLN A 35 16.96 25.02 56.67
CA GLN A 35 16.24 25.06 55.41
C GLN A 35 15.09 24.04 55.39
N ALA A 36 15.31 22.81 55.86
CA ALA A 36 14.26 21.79 55.98
C ALA A 36 13.14 22.20 56.92
N MET A 37 13.48 22.88 58.05
CA MET A 37 12.46 23.42 58.96
C MET A 37 11.58 24.49 58.31
N GLN A 38 12.10 25.26 57.38
CA GLN A 38 11.35 26.30 56.64
C GLN A 38 10.54 25.75 55.48
N THR A 39 11.11 24.83 54.72
CA THR A 39 10.53 24.34 53.45
C THR A 39 9.93 22.92 53.56
N GLY A 40 10.10 22.24 54.69
CA GLY A 40 9.72 20.84 54.92
C GLY A 40 10.74 19.82 54.43
N CYS A 41 11.62 20.18 53.50
CA CYS A 41 12.61 19.27 52.93
C CYS A 41 13.80 20.06 52.34
N CYS A 42 15.02 19.54 52.51
CA CYS A 42 16.23 20.04 51.86
C CYS A 42 17.03 18.84 51.33
N THR A 43 17.51 18.93 50.09
CA THR A 43 18.32 17.86 49.48
C THR A 43 19.66 18.44 49.05
N GLU A 44 20.74 17.82 49.48
CA GLU A 44 22.10 18.16 49.06
C GLU A 44 22.86 16.87 48.71
N LYS A 45 23.31 16.76 47.47
CA LYS A 45 23.97 15.54 46.94
C LYS A 45 23.10 14.28 47.17
N ASN A 46 23.62 13.36 48.02
CA ASN A 46 22.97 12.08 48.30
C ASN A 46 22.19 12.04 49.62
N ILE A 47 22.04 13.20 50.23
CA ILE A 47 21.38 13.31 51.54
C ILE A 47 20.14 14.17 51.39
N ARG A 48 19.01 13.64 51.84
CA ARG A 48 17.76 14.38 51.96
C ARG A 48 17.41 14.55 53.43
N VAL A 49 17.29 15.79 53.87
CA VAL A 49 16.83 16.14 55.20
C VAL A 49 15.37 16.56 55.12
N LYS A 50 14.53 15.91 55.86
CA LYS A 50 13.11 16.24 56.01
C LYS A 50 12.81 16.78 57.39
N ALA A 51 11.90 17.72 57.49
CA ALA A 51 11.41 18.24 58.77
C ALA A 51 9.88 18.14 58.83
N GLY A 52 9.38 17.58 59.92
CA GLY A 52 7.96 17.52 60.22
C GLY A 52 7.65 18.34 61.49
N ALA A 53 6.64 19.22 61.40
CA ALA A 53 6.21 20.01 62.57
C ALA A 53 5.54 19.13 63.63
N ILE A 54 5.90 19.33 64.88
CA ILE A 54 5.28 18.71 66.10
C ILE A 54 4.87 19.77 67.10
N LYS A 55 4.08 19.38 68.04
CA LYS A 55 3.66 20.33 69.12
C LYS A 55 4.88 20.85 69.94
N GLY A 56 5.26 22.09 69.64
CA GLY A 56 6.40 22.76 70.32
C GLY A 56 7.75 22.68 69.61
N GLY A 57 7.80 22.16 68.33
CA GLY A 57 9.05 22.09 67.56
C GLY A 57 8.94 21.30 66.29
N PHE A 58 10.04 20.70 65.88
CA PHE A 58 10.17 19.91 64.63
C PHE A 58 10.89 18.59 64.91
N VAL A 59 10.46 17.55 64.16
CA VAL A 59 11.27 16.34 64.03
C VAL A 59 11.99 16.46 62.68
N VAL A 60 13.31 16.33 62.68
CA VAL A 60 14.17 16.38 61.52
C VAL A 60 14.84 15.03 61.34
N TRP A 61 14.79 14.45 60.16
CA TRP A 61 15.46 13.17 59.85
C TRP A 61 16.19 13.23 58.54
N GLN A 62 17.21 12.41 58.44
CA GLN A 62 18.04 12.27 57.24
C GLN A 62 17.75 10.98 56.55
N GLU A 63 17.61 11.06 55.25
CA GLU A 63 17.49 9.91 54.32
C GLU A 63 18.72 9.89 53.42
N ASP A 64 19.35 8.74 53.26
CA ASP A 64 20.36 8.51 52.21
C ASP A 64 19.63 8.17 50.91
N ILE A 65 19.83 9.00 49.89
CA ILE A 65 19.22 8.85 48.57
C ILE A 65 20.25 8.49 47.50
N SER A 66 21.45 8.02 47.89
CA SER A 66 22.51 7.64 46.95
C SER A 66 22.06 6.56 45.96
N LEU A 67 21.40 5.51 46.47
CA LEU A 67 20.85 4.45 45.63
C LEU A 67 19.75 4.97 44.71
N LEU A 68 18.91 5.88 45.19
CA LEU A 68 17.85 6.47 44.37
C LEU A 68 18.45 7.29 43.19
N ASN A 69 19.49 8.09 43.49
CA ASN A 69 20.17 8.90 42.50
C ASN A 69 20.87 8.01 41.43
N THR A 70 21.57 6.96 41.86
CA THR A 70 22.19 6.02 40.90
C THR A 70 21.16 5.29 40.03
N LEU A 71 20.00 4.92 40.58
CA LEU A 71 18.91 4.33 39.82
C LEU A 71 18.31 5.34 38.80
N LEU A 72 18.12 6.59 39.23
CA LEU A 72 17.63 7.64 38.32
C LEU A 72 18.60 7.90 37.17
N GLU A 73 19.91 7.98 37.46
CA GLU A 73 20.92 8.14 36.42
C GLU A 73 20.95 6.94 35.43
N SER A 74 20.82 5.72 35.96
CA SER A 74 20.77 4.51 35.12
C SER A 74 19.51 4.48 34.27
N LEU A 75 18.35 4.89 34.80
CA LEU A 75 17.10 5.00 34.06
C LEU A 75 17.20 6.04 32.94
N GLN A 76 17.73 7.23 33.22
CA GLN A 76 17.92 8.28 32.24
C GLN A 76 18.88 7.84 31.10
N LYS A 77 19.93 7.08 31.45
CA LYS A 77 20.84 6.52 30.47
C LYS A 77 20.15 5.51 29.57
N SER A 78 19.39 4.57 30.18
CA SER A 78 18.63 3.57 29.43
C SER A 78 17.55 4.20 28.54
N GLU A 79 16.88 5.26 29.01
CA GLU A 79 15.91 6.01 28.22
C GLU A 79 16.53 6.61 26.95
N LYS A 80 17.70 7.27 27.09
CA LYS A 80 18.43 7.82 25.94
C LYS A 80 18.91 6.74 24.97
N GLU A 81 19.38 5.60 25.47
CA GLU A 81 19.80 4.47 24.65
C GLU A 81 18.61 3.90 23.85
N LEU A 82 17.43 3.80 24.47
CA LEU A 82 16.19 3.37 23.81
C LEU A 82 15.72 4.37 22.76
N GLU A 83 15.80 5.68 23.01
CA GLU A 83 15.46 6.71 22.04
C GLU A 83 16.33 6.61 20.78
N VAL A 84 17.66 6.47 20.98
CA VAL A 84 18.60 6.30 19.86
C VAL A 84 18.33 5.01 19.08
N SER A 85 18.09 3.91 19.79
CA SER A 85 17.77 2.61 19.15
C SER A 85 16.47 2.68 18.35
N ASN A 86 15.43 3.31 18.91
CA ASN A 86 14.15 3.49 18.20
C ASN A 86 14.28 4.38 16.95
N ALA A 87 15.11 5.43 17.03
CA ALA A 87 15.38 6.28 15.88
C ALA A 87 16.12 5.52 14.77
N LEU A 88 17.08 4.66 15.14
CA LEU A 88 17.81 3.82 14.21
C LEU A 88 16.87 2.81 13.52
N LEU A 89 16.06 2.08 14.30
CA LEU A 89 15.10 1.12 13.78
C LEU A 89 14.08 1.75 12.81
N LYS A 90 13.62 2.98 13.10
CA LYS A 90 12.75 3.71 12.17
C LYS A 90 13.45 4.02 10.87
N ALA A 91 14.70 4.46 10.93
CA ALA A 91 15.49 4.76 9.72
C ALA A 91 15.76 3.49 8.90
N GLU A 92 16.07 2.36 9.55
CA GLU A 92 16.24 1.07 8.88
C GLU A 92 14.95 0.61 8.18
N ASN A 93 13.80 0.65 8.87
CA ASN A 93 12.52 0.30 8.29
C ASN A 93 12.16 1.17 7.07
N GLU A 94 12.42 2.49 7.14
CA GLU A 94 12.20 3.39 5.99
C GLU A 94 13.10 3.04 4.80
N ILE A 95 14.33 2.61 5.04
CA ILE A 95 15.25 2.17 3.99
C ILE A 95 14.77 0.86 3.39
N GLU A 96 14.37 -0.12 4.22
CA GLU A 96 13.84 -1.41 3.75
C GLU A 96 12.57 -1.24 2.92
N GLU A 97 11.64 -0.38 3.36
CA GLU A 97 10.43 -0.07 2.58
C GLU A 97 10.77 0.54 1.20
N LYS A 98 11.72 1.46 1.17
CA LYS A 98 12.19 2.05 -0.11
C LYS A 98 12.84 1.02 -1.01
N GLN A 99 13.69 0.15 -0.46
CA GLN A 99 14.34 -0.91 -1.22
C GLN A 99 13.33 -1.93 -1.75
N ALA A 100 12.37 -2.36 -0.93
CA ALA A 100 11.29 -3.26 -1.34
C ALA A 100 10.45 -2.65 -2.47
N LYS A 101 10.16 -1.34 -2.40
CA LYS A 101 9.43 -0.63 -3.45
C LYS A 101 10.22 -0.55 -4.76
N ILE A 102 11.51 -0.26 -4.69
CA ILE A 102 12.39 -0.24 -5.86
C ILE A 102 12.50 -1.64 -6.48
N ALA A 103 12.66 -2.68 -5.65
CA ALA A 103 12.74 -4.06 -6.13
C ALA A 103 11.44 -4.49 -6.83
N ALA A 104 10.28 -4.16 -6.26
CA ALA A 104 8.98 -4.42 -6.88
C ALA A 104 8.82 -3.67 -8.22
N GLN A 105 9.26 -2.42 -8.29
CA GLN A 105 9.27 -1.65 -9.54
C GLN A 105 10.19 -2.29 -10.59
N THR A 106 11.39 -2.69 -10.22
CA THR A 106 12.33 -3.35 -11.13
C THR A 106 11.75 -4.66 -11.68
N GLN A 107 11.18 -5.51 -10.82
CA GLN A 107 10.53 -6.74 -11.26
C GLN A 107 9.37 -6.50 -12.25
N LEU A 108 8.63 -5.40 -12.06
CA LEU A 108 7.56 -5.03 -12.98
C LEU A 108 8.14 -4.58 -14.34
N TYR A 109 9.20 -3.76 -14.34
CA TYR A 109 9.89 -3.36 -15.57
C TYR A 109 10.42 -4.57 -16.33
N ASP A 110 11.05 -5.52 -15.63
CA ASP A 110 11.57 -6.75 -16.23
C ASP A 110 10.45 -7.60 -16.86
N ARG A 111 9.27 -7.68 -16.21
CA ARG A 111 8.10 -8.35 -16.78
C ARG A 111 7.56 -7.64 -18.02
N ILE A 112 7.42 -6.32 -17.96
CA ILE A 112 6.97 -5.51 -19.11
C ILE A 112 7.95 -5.71 -20.28
N GLU A 113 9.25 -5.64 -20.03
CA GLU A 113 10.28 -5.85 -21.04
C GLU A 113 10.19 -7.26 -21.66
N ALA A 114 10.04 -8.30 -20.83
CA ALA A 114 9.89 -9.68 -21.29
C ALA A 114 8.65 -9.87 -22.15
N ASP A 115 7.49 -9.33 -21.74
CA ASP A 115 6.24 -9.39 -22.49
C ASP A 115 6.37 -8.62 -23.81
N MET A 116 6.96 -7.42 -23.79
CA MET A 116 7.22 -6.63 -24.98
C MET A 116 8.14 -7.36 -25.96
N LYS A 117 9.23 -7.95 -25.47
CA LYS A 117 10.18 -8.69 -26.29
C LYS A 117 9.53 -9.89 -26.97
N LYS A 118 8.70 -10.63 -26.25
CA LYS A 118 7.94 -11.76 -26.79
C LYS A 118 7.00 -11.31 -27.93
N THR A 119 6.25 -10.24 -27.69
CA THR A 119 5.30 -9.71 -28.69
C THR A 119 6.01 -9.11 -29.91
N ILE A 120 7.13 -8.40 -29.70
CA ILE A 120 7.96 -7.89 -30.82
C ILE A 120 8.53 -9.07 -31.63
N GLN A 121 8.96 -10.14 -31.00
CA GLN A 121 9.44 -11.35 -31.68
C GLN A 121 8.32 -12.03 -32.49
N GLN A 122 7.10 -12.10 -31.95
CA GLN A 122 5.93 -12.59 -32.69
C GLN A 122 5.64 -11.74 -33.93
N ILE A 123 5.63 -10.41 -33.78
CA ILE A 123 5.46 -9.48 -34.90
C ILE A 123 6.57 -9.67 -35.94
N ALA A 124 7.81 -9.77 -35.49
CA ALA A 124 8.95 -9.96 -36.41
C ALA A 124 8.86 -11.30 -37.16
N SER A 125 8.46 -12.38 -36.49
CA SER A 125 8.27 -13.69 -37.16
C SER A 125 7.14 -13.67 -38.17
N GLU A 126 6.02 -13.01 -37.87
CA GLU A 126 4.90 -12.84 -38.80
C GLU A 126 5.26 -11.99 -40.03
N LEU A 127 6.11 -10.96 -39.84
CA LEU A 127 6.61 -10.15 -40.96
C LEU A 127 7.58 -10.92 -41.87
N LEU A 128 8.33 -11.87 -41.33
CA LEU A 128 9.29 -12.70 -42.07
C LEU A 128 8.58 -13.87 -42.78
N GLU A 129 7.44 -14.32 -42.28
CA GLU A 129 6.62 -15.33 -42.99
C GLU A 129 5.96 -14.69 -44.23
N LYS A 130 6.57 -14.92 -45.38
CA LYS A 130 6.00 -14.58 -46.71
C LYS A 130 4.74 -15.40 -47.00
N LYS A 131 3.65 -15.15 -46.28
CA LYS A 131 2.32 -15.59 -46.68
C LYS A 131 1.62 -14.47 -47.44
N GLU A 132 0.77 -14.83 -48.40
CA GLU A 132 0.02 -13.99 -49.36
C GLU A 132 -0.81 -12.83 -48.80
N ASN A 133 -0.59 -12.45 -47.54
CA ASN A 133 -1.21 -11.29 -46.91
C ASN A 133 -0.62 -10.01 -47.48
N THR A 134 -1.47 -9.08 -47.86
CA THR A 134 -1.04 -7.77 -48.31
C THR A 134 -0.25 -7.05 -47.23
N ALA A 135 0.80 -6.32 -47.57
CA ALA A 135 1.61 -5.53 -46.60
C ALA A 135 0.73 -4.62 -45.72
N ARG A 136 -0.45 -4.23 -46.20
CA ARG A 136 -1.43 -3.43 -45.46
C ARG A 136 -2.05 -4.20 -44.29
N GLU A 137 -2.40 -5.48 -44.47
CA GLU A 137 -2.97 -6.31 -43.39
C GLU A 137 -1.94 -6.57 -42.27
N GLN A 138 -0.68 -6.80 -42.66
CA GLN A 138 0.41 -6.97 -41.69
C GLN A 138 0.66 -5.69 -40.89
N LEU A 139 0.70 -4.53 -41.55
CA LEU A 139 0.86 -3.23 -40.86
C LEU A 139 -0.31 -2.93 -39.92
N PHE A 140 -1.52 -3.28 -40.32
CA PHE A 140 -2.70 -3.14 -39.48
C PHE A 140 -2.60 -3.98 -38.22
N LYS A 141 -2.27 -5.27 -38.35
CA LYS A 141 -2.09 -6.16 -37.19
C LYS A 141 -1.01 -5.63 -36.23
N ILE A 142 0.11 -5.15 -36.76
CA ILE A 142 1.18 -4.52 -35.97
C ILE A 142 0.68 -3.28 -35.26
N SER A 143 -0.13 -2.45 -35.90
CA SER A 143 -0.70 -1.25 -35.31
C SER A 143 -1.61 -1.57 -34.13
N VAL A 144 -2.46 -2.58 -34.23
CA VAL A 144 -3.37 -3.04 -33.17
C VAL A 144 -2.56 -3.53 -31.97
N ILE A 145 -1.62 -4.46 -32.21
CA ILE A 145 -0.77 -5.01 -31.13
C ILE A 145 0.08 -3.90 -30.48
N GLY A 146 0.64 -3.00 -31.29
CA GLY A 146 1.44 -1.87 -30.78
C GLY A 146 0.63 -0.92 -29.90
N THR A 147 -0.63 -0.67 -30.26
CA THR A 147 -1.54 0.15 -29.46
C THR A 147 -1.87 -0.54 -28.14
N TYR A 148 -2.20 -1.82 -28.19
CA TYR A 148 -2.42 -2.63 -26.98
C TYR A 148 -1.25 -2.55 -26.02
N MET A 149 -0.03 -2.82 -26.49
CA MET A 149 1.16 -2.78 -25.68
C MET A 149 1.39 -1.42 -25.04
N LYS A 150 1.29 -0.34 -25.83
CA LYS A 150 1.42 1.04 -25.34
C LYS A 150 0.42 1.32 -24.21
N ARG A 151 -0.85 0.97 -24.41
CA ARG A 151 -1.90 1.23 -23.43
C ARG A 151 -1.80 0.35 -22.20
N ARG A 152 -1.47 -0.92 -22.38
CA ARG A 152 -1.21 -1.84 -21.27
C ARG A 152 -0.07 -1.36 -20.38
N CYS A 153 1.05 -0.90 -20.97
CA CYS A 153 2.14 -0.30 -20.21
C CYS A 153 1.70 0.96 -19.46
N ASN A 154 0.92 1.84 -20.07
CA ASN A 154 0.40 3.04 -19.39
C ASN A 154 -0.49 2.67 -18.20
N LEU A 155 -1.38 1.69 -18.34
CA LEU A 155 -2.19 1.20 -17.23
C LEU A 155 -1.34 0.63 -16.11
N LEU A 156 -0.29 -0.15 -16.42
CA LEU A 156 0.63 -0.69 -15.42
C LEU A 156 1.36 0.43 -14.64
N PHE A 157 1.78 1.51 -15.32
CA PHE A 157 2.38 2.68 -14.65
C PHE A 157 1.39 3.44 -13.76
N LEU A 158 0.13 3.55 -14.17
CA LEU A 158 -0.92 4.16 -13.34
C LEU A 158 -1.20 3.33 -12.09
N GLY A 159 -1.25 2.00 -12.24
CA GLY A 159 -1.47 1.06 -11.16
C GLY A 159 -0.36 1.02 -10.11
N GLN A 160 0.89 1.39 -10.47
CA GLN A 160 1.98 1.53 -9.50
C GLN A 160 1.76 2.64 -8.48
N LYS A 161 1.05 3.69 -8.90
CA LYS A 161 0.83 4.88 -8.07
C LYS A 161 -0.50 4.81 -7.31
N ASN A 162 -1.47 4.07 -7.83
CA ASN A 162 -2.83 4.07 -7.33
C ASN A 162 -3.44 2.68 -7.43
N ASP A 163 -3.95 2.14 -6.32
CA ASP A 163 -4.70 0.88 -6.30
C ASP A 163 -6.04 0.99 -7.05
N GLN A 164 -6.57 2.21 -7.15
CA GLN A 164 -7.80 2.52 -7.88
C GLN A 164 -7.53 3.60 -8.92
N ILE A 165 -8.00 3.37 -10.14
CA ILE A 165 -7.90 4.28 -11.27
C ILE A 165 -9.30 4.67 -11.78
N LEU A 166 -9.37 5.74 -12.53
CA LEU A 166 -10.63 6.18 -13.15
C LEU A 166 -11.06 5.18 -14.24
N LEU A 167 -12.35 4.93 -14.33
CA LEU A 167 -12.92 4.08 -15.39
C LEU A 167 -12.65 4.66 -16.78
N ASP A 168 -12.48 5.98 -16.88
CA ASP A 168 -12.13 6.68 -18.10
C ASP A 168 -10.81 6.21 -18.70
N GLU A 169 -9.87 5.71 -17.88
CA GLU A 169 -8.60 5.14 -18.38
C GLU A 169 -8.86 3.89 -19.25
N LEU A 170 -9.79 3.03 -18.83
CA LEU A 170 -10.22 1.89 -19.64
C LEU A 170 -10.93 2.35 -20.91
N LEU A 171 -11.82 3.34 -20.77
CA LEU A 171 -12.50 3.94 -21.92
C LEU A 171 -11.51 4.48 -22.96
N PHE A 172 -10.48 5.22 -22.52
CA PHE A 172 -9.43 5.74 -23.40
C PHE A 172 -8.62 4.63 -24.07
N CYS A 173 -8.27 3.56 -23.34
CA CYS A 173 -7.55 2.43 -23.90
C CYS A 173 -8.35 1.76 -25.03
N ILE A 174 -9.61 1.40 -24.75
CA ILE A 174 -10.47 0.71 -25.71
C ILE A 174 -10.81 1.63 -26.89
N ARG A 175 -11.08 2.92 -26.65
CA ARG A 175 -11.37 3.88 -27.71
C ARG A 175 -10.20 4.03 -28.68
N GLU A 176 -8.96 4.13 -28.18
CA GLU A 176 -7.79 4.22 -29.07
C GLU A 176 -7.62 2.95 -29.90
N SER A 177 -7.86 1.75 -29.29
CA SER A 177 -7.83 0.49 -30.05
C SER A 177 -8.89 0.49 -31.16
N VAL A 178 -10.13 0.88 -30.87
CA VAL A 178 -11.22 0.96 -31.84
C VAL A 178 -10.95 2.01 -32.93
N ASP A 179 -10.45 3.19 -32.56
CA ASP A 179 -10.11 4.24 -33.53
C ASP A 179 -9.00 3.82 -34.47
N ASN A 180 -8.03 3.04 -34.00
CA ASN A 180 -6.99 2.48 -34.85
C ASN A 180 -7.55 1.44 -35.86
N MET A 181 -8.61 0.72 -35.50
CA MET A 181 -9.26 -0.24 -36.40
C MET A 181 -9.98 0.43 -37.57
N LYS A 182 -10.39 1.71 -37.43
CA LYS A 182 -11.00 2.49 -38.54
C LYS A 182 -10.07 2.65 -39.73
N TRP A 183 -8.75 2.65 -39.53
CA TRP A 183 -7.76 2.68 -40.61
C TRP A 183 -7.78 1.43 -41.48
N ALA A 184 -8.28 0.30 -40.95
CA ALA A 184 -8.49 -0.93 -41.70
C ALA A 184 -9.89 -1.04 -42.29
N GLY A 185 -10.74 -0.03 -42.11
CA GLY A 185 -12.12 -0.03 -42.59
C GLY A 185 -13.10 -0.76 -41.67
N ILE A 186 -12.72 -0.96 -40.39
CA ILE A 186 -13.60 -1.48 -39.34
C ILE A 186 -14.20 -0.28 -38.59
N ASP A 187 -15.53 -0.11 -38.72
CA ASP A 187 -16.22 0.95 -38.00
C ASP A 187 -16.57 0.55 -36.57
N GLY A 188 -16.52 1.50 -35.66
CA GLY A 188 -16.87 1.19 -34.29
C GLY A 188 -16.93 2.39 -33.37
N ASP A 189 -17.54 2.16 -32.21
CA ASP A 189 -17.62 3.17 -31.15
C ASP A 189 -17.61 2.54 -29.76
N VAL A 190 -17.28 3.37 -28.75
CA VAL A 190 -17.15 2.95 -27.36
C VAL A 190 -17.94 3.86 -26.45
N PHE A 191 -18.81 3.28 -25.64
CA PHE A 191 -19.67 3.99 -24.70
C PHE A 191 -19.38 3.59 -23.26
N CYS A 192 -19.26 4.57 -22.36
CA CYS A 192 -19.20 4.36 -20.93
C CYS A 192 -20.45 4.96 -20.28
N THR A 193 -21.13 4.20 -19.44
CA THR A 193 -22.43 4.61 -18.84
C THR A 193 -22.32 5.24 -17.47
N LYS A 194 -21.19 5.09 -16.80
CA LYS A 194 -20.95 5.62 -15.45
C LYS A 194 -19.51 6.06 -15.29
N GLU A 195 -19.31 7.12 -14.54
CA GLU A 195 -18.00 7.57 -14.05
C GLU A 195 -17.72 6.93 -12.69
N GLY A 196 -16.45 6.70 -12.37
CA GLY A 196 -16.06 6.17 -11.08
C GLY A 196 -14.63 5.67 -11.03
N LYS A 197 -14.21 5.32 -9.83
CA LYS A 197 -12.91 4.65 -9.60
C LYS A 197 -13.13 3.15 -9.48
N VAL A 198 -12.25 2.40 -10.10
CA VAL A 198 -12.25 0.94 -10.08
C VAL A 198 -10.84 0.43 -9.76
N PRO A 199 -10.71 -0.78 -9.17
CA PRO A 199 -9.42 -1.37 -8.92
C PRO A 199 -8.60 -1.49 -10.21
N PHE A 200 -7.36 -1.05 -10.16
CA PHE A 200 -6.44 -1.08 -11.30
C PHE A 200 -6.33 -2.47 -11.94
N LEU A 201 -6.20 -3.52 -11.10
CA LEU A 201 -6.06 -4.89 -11.59
C LEU A 201 -7.27 -5.33 -12.43
N LEU A 202 -8.47 -4.89 -12.02
CA LEU A 202 -9.70 -5.19 -12.74
C LEU A 202 -9.73 -4.52 -14.11
N VAL A 203 -9.28 -3.26 -14.19
CA VAL A 203 -9.17 -2.53 -15.46
C VAL A 203 -8.18 -3.20 -16.41
N LEU A 204 -7.00 -3.59 -15.88
CA LEU A 204 -5.98 -4.28 -16.66
C LEU A 204 -6.51 -5.60 -17.23
N GLN A 205 -7.15 -6.42 -16.39
CA GLN A 205 -7.73 -7.70 -16.82
C GLN A 205 -8.85 -7.53 -17.84
N MET A 206 -9.67 -6.49 -17.72
CA MET A 206 -10.73 -6.22 -18.69
C MET A 206 -10.18 -5.75 -20.04
N TYR A 207 -9.10 -4.96 -20.00
CA TYR A 207 -8.40 -4.55 -21.22
C TYR A 207 -7.72 -5.73 -21.92
N ASP A 208 -7.06 -6.61 -21.15
CA ASP A 208 -6.46 -7.84 -21.69
C ASP A 208 -7.54 -8.77 -22.30
N CYS A 209 -8.72 -8.93 -21.66
CA CYS A 209 -9.85 -9.66 -22.23
C CYS A 209 -10.37 -9.03 -23.52
N PHE A 210 -10.49 -7.71 -23.58
CA PHE A 210 -10.92 -7.00 -24.78
C PHE A 210 -9.97 -7.30 -25.94
N GLU A 211 -8.66 -7.17 -25.76
CA GLU A 211 -7.68 -7.42 -26.82
C GLU A 211 -7.67 -8.87 -27.29
N GLN A 212 -7.81 -9.84 -26.39
CA GLN A 212 -7.93 -11.25 -26.78
C GLN A 212 -9.14 -11.50 -27.69
N ILE A 213 -10.28 -10.87 -27.38
CA ILE A 213 -11.49 -10.97 -28.20
C ILE A 213 -11.22 -10.31 -29.58
N ILE A 214 -10.65 -9.11 -29.59
CA ILE A 214 -10.33 -8.42 -30.84
C ILE A 214 -9.42 -9.26 -31.74
N GLU A 215 -8.38 -9.86 -31.18
CA GLU A 215 -7.42 -10.67 -31.92
C GLU A 215 -8.11 -11.84 -32.66
N LEU A 216 -9.12 -12.46 -32.06
CA LEU A 216 -9.89 -13.54 -32.68
C LEU A 216 -10.69 -13.06 -33.90
N PHE A 217 -11.29 -11.86 -33.84
CA PHE A 217 -12.17 -11.34 -34.87
C PHE A 217 -11.49 -10.42 -35.87
N LEU A 218 -10.21 -10.08 -35.72
CA LEU A 218 -9.51 -9.05 -36.49
C LEU A 218 -9.59 -9.22 -37.99
N LYS A 219 -9.69 -10.47 -38.49
CA LYS A 219 -9.73 -10.79 -39.90
C LYS A 219 -11.14 -10.75 -40.52
N THR A 220 -12.16 -10.91 -39.70
CA THR A 220 -13.55 -11.06 -40.13
C THR A 220 -14.45 -9.94 -39.67
N MET A 221 -13.97 -9.09 -38.78
CA MET A 221 -14.72 -7.98 -38.18
C MET A 221 -15.02 -6.88 -39.19
N GLU A 222 -16.26 -6.45 -39.27
CA GLU A 222 -16.74 -5.31 -40.04
C GLU A 222 -17.05 -4.12 -39.17
N THR A 223 -17.76 -4.36 -38.03
CA THR A 223 -18.09 -3.32 -37.08
C THR A 223 -17.90 -3.82 -35.63
N ILE A 224 -17.62 -2.89 -34.76
CA ILE A 224 -17.50 -3.16 -33.33
C ILE A 224 -18.14 -2.06 -32.50
N PHE A 225 -18.99 -2.44 -31.54
CA PHE A 225 -19.53 -1.56 -30.53
C PHE A 225 -19.21 -2.09 -29.12
N VAL A 226 -18.64 -1.23 -28.30
CA VAL A 226 -18.22 -1.59 -26.93
C VAL A 226 -18.96 -0.74 -25.92
N ARG A 227 -19.57 -1.39 -24.95
CA ARG A 227 -20.19 -0.71 -23.82
C ARG A 227 -19.51 -1.10 -22.52
N ILE A 228 -19.04 -0.10 -21.78
CA ILE A 228 -18.43 -0.25 -20.47
C ILE A 228 -19.45 0.20 -19.43
N SER A 229 -19.66 -0.59 -18.38
CA SER A 229 -20.52 -0.23 -17.26
C SER A 229 -20.01 -0.81 -15.94
N THR A 230 -20.35 -0.14 -14.85
CA THR A 230 -20.10 -0.64 -13.51
C THR A 230 -21.42 -0.81 -12.77
N ASP A 231 -21.62 -1.94 -12.12
CA ASP A 231 -22.78 -2.17 -11.26
C ASP A 231 -22.36 -2.92 -9.99
N ASN A 232 -22.73 -2.38 -8.83
CA ASN A 232 -22.47 -2.97 -7.52
C ASN A 232 -21.00 -3.42 -7.28
N GLY A 233 -20.01 -2.67 -7.84
CA GLY A 233 -18.60 -3.01 -7.73
C GLY A 233 -18.10 -4.01 -8.78
N ASN A 234 -18.97 -4.48 -9.68
CA ASN A 234 -18.59 -5.30 -10.82
C ASN A 234 -18.32 -4.41 -12.03
N LEU A 235 -17.28 -4.73 -12.77
CA LEU A 235 -16.97 -4.10 -14.05
C LEU A 235 -17.50 -5.00 -15.16
N THR A 236 -18.28 -4.43 -16.06
CA THR A 236 -18.91 -5.14 -17.16
C THR A 236 -18.48 -4.55 -18.50
N LEU A 237 -18.10 -5.42 -19.40
CA LEU A 237 -17.78 -5.11 -20.79
C LEU A 237 -18.74 -5.87 -21.69
N ARG A 238 -19.48 -5.14 -22.51
CA ARG A 238 -20.33 -5.72 -23.55
C ARG A 238 -19.77 -5.34 -24.92
N ILE A 239 -19.38 -6.34 -25.69
CA ILE A 239 -18.80 -6.19 -27.02
C ILE A 239 -19.79 -6.77 -28.03
N MET A 240 -20.13 -5.99 -29.03
CA MET A 240 -20.97 -6.41 -30.16
C MET A 240 -20.10 -6.30 -31.40
N ILE A 241 -20.01 -7.40 -32.16
CA ILE A 241 -19.16 -7.50 -33.36
C ILE A 241 -20.02 -8.03 -34.49
N ALA A 242 -20.08 -7.29 -35.61
CA ALA A 242 -20.58 -7.82 -36.85
C ALA A 242 -19.41 -8.32 -37.71
N GLN A 243 -19.60 -9.49 -38.30
CA GLN A 243 -18.61 -10.12 -39.17
C GLN A 243 -19.00 -10.00 -40.63
N ARG A 244 -18.00 -9.80 -41.49
CA ARG A 244 -18.17 -9.96 -42.94
C ARG A 244 -17.79 -11.38 -43.34
N LEU A 245 -18.76 -12.20 -43.64
CA LEU A 245 -18.57 -13.54 -44.18
C LEU A 245 -18.37 -13.46 -45.69
N GLU A 246 -17.19 -13.04 -46.14
CA GLU A 246 -16.82 -13.24 -47.54
C GLU A 246 -16.54 -14.72 -47.79
N LYS A 247 -17.16 -15.28 -48.85
CA LYS A 247 -17.16 -16.71 -49.19
C LYS A 247 -15.79 -17.37 -49.37
N ASN A 248 -14.68 -16.63 -49.30
CA ASN A 248 -13.38 -17.16 -49.72
C ASN A 248 -12.19 -16.94 -48.76
N ASN A 249 -12.25 -16.20 -47.64
CA ASN A 249 -11.02 -15.85 -46.92
C ASN A 249 -11.01 -15.91 -45.38
N GLY A 250 -11.96 -16.49 -44.70
CA GLY A 250 -11.89 -16.63 -43.25
C GLY A 250 -12.62 -17.87 -42.76
N GLN A 251 -11.96 -18.66 -41.92
CA GLN A 251 -12.69 -19.63 -41.09
C GLN A 251 -13.54 -18.83 -40.11
N PRO A 252 -14.85 -19.16 -39.96
CA PRO A 252 -15.68 -18.48 -38.97
C PRO A 252 -15.11 -18.72 -37.55
N VAL A 253 -15.12 -17.67 -36.74
CA VAL A 253 -14.72 -17.79 -35.31
C VAL A 253 -15.70 -18.75 -34.64
N MET A 254 -15.20 -19.70 -33.90
CA MET A 254 -16.03 -20.66 -33.15
C MET A 254 -16.27 -20.17 -31.72
N ILE A 255 -17.45 -20.48 -31.17
CA ILE A 255 -17.81 -20.15 -29.78
C ILE A 255 -16.76 -20.65 -28.80
N GLU A 256 -16.20 -21.83 -29.03
CA GLU A 256 -15.15 -22.45 -28.19
C GLU A 256 -13.87 -21.60 -28.15
N GLN A 257 -13.51 -20.96 -29.26
CA GLN A 257 -12.34 -20.07 -29.32
C GLN A 257 -12.57 -18.81 -28.48
N VAL A 258 -13.78 -18.23 -28.53
CA VAL A 258 -14.14 -17.09 -27.71
C VAL A 258 -14.17 -17.46 -26.23
N GLN A 259 -14.67 -18.65 -25.92
CA GLN A 259 -14.71 -19.16 -24.54
C GLN A 259 -13.31 -19.41 -23.98
N SER A 260 -12.36 -19.85 -24.80
CA SER A 260 -10.98 -20.07 -24.37
C SER A 260 -10.18 -18.80 -24.05
N ALA A 261 -10.70 -17.63 -24.45
CA ALA A 261 -10.13 -16.32 -24.11
C ALA A 261 -10.43 -15.88 -22.68
N PHE A 262 -11.26 -16.61 -21.93
CA PHE A 262 -11.67 -16.23 -20.59
C PHE A 262 -11.05 -17.13 -19.52
N ASP A 263 -10.59 -16.51 -18.42
CA ASP A 263 -10.13 -17.20 -17.22
C ASP A 263 -11.30 -17.83 -16.46
N GLU A 264 -11.05 -18.85 -15.65
CA GLU A 264 -12.03 -19.53 -14.81
C GLU A 264 -12.81 -18.59 -13.86
N ASN A 265 -12.22 -17.46 -13.49
CA ASN A 265 -12.81 -16.45 -12.61
C ASN A 265 -13.60 -15.36 -13.34
N THR A 266 -13.71 -15.44 -14.67
CA THR A 266 -14.41 -14.48 -15.50
C THR A 266 -15.82 -14.97 -15.78
N ARG A 267 -16.84 -14.19 -15.40
CA ARG A 267 -18.21 -14.47 -15.82
C ARG A 267 -18.42 -13.94 -17.23
N TYR A 268 -18.85 -14.78 -18.14
CA TYR A 268 -19.12 -14.37 -19.52
C TYR A 268 -20.40 -14.98 -20.06
N LYS A 269 -20.97 -14.30 -21.02
CA LYS A 269 -22.10 -14.81 -21.83
C LYS A 269 -21.81 -14.46 -23.30
N VAL A 270 -21.82 -15.44 -24.14
CA VAL A 270 -21.64 -15.31 -25.58
C VAL A 270 -22.92 -15.67 -26.29
N ILE A 271 -23.41 -14.79 -27.14
CA ILE A 271 -24.60 -15.00 -27.98
C ILE A 271 -24.13 -14.74 -29.41
N MET A 272 -24.48 -15.62 -30.31
CA MET A 272 -24.23 -15.49 -31.74
C MET A 272 -25.58 -15.57 -32.45
N GLU A 273 -25.91 -14.54 -33.21
CA GLU A 273 -27.14 -14.43 -34.02
C GLU A 273 -26.72 -14.07 -35.45
N GLU A 274 -26.93 -15.00 -36.41
CA GLU A 274 -26.50 -14.85 -37.81
C GLU A 274 -25.01 -14.45 -37.91
N ASP A 275 -24.72 -13.20 -38.30
CA ASP A 275 -23.38 -12.66 -38.46
C ASP A 275 -22.96 -11.71 -37.29
N GLU A 276 -23.75 -11.63 -36.25
CA GLU A 276 -23.53 -10.76 -35.10
C GLU A 276 -23.14 -11.54 -33.83
N TRP A 277 -22.12 -11.07 -33.17
CA TRP A 277 -21.66 -11.59 -31.86
C TRP A 277 -21.93 -10.60 -30.77
N ILE A 278 -22.54 -11.06 -29.69
CA ILE A 278 -22.73 -10.30 -28.47
C ILE A 278 -21.98 -11.02 -27.37
N ILE A 279 -20.87 -10.43 -26.93
CA ILE A 279 -20.01 -10.96 -25.88
C ILE A 279 -20.15 -10.07 -24.66
N HIS A 280 -20.62 -10.66 -23.58
CA HIS A 280 -20.77 -9.98 -22.29
C HIS A 280 -19.78 -10.57 -21.29
N VAL A 281 -18.89 -9.73 -20.77
CA VAL A 281 -17.85 -10.09 -19.81
C VAL A 281 -18.07 -9.31 -18.53
N GLU A 282 -18.11 -10.01 -17.40
CA GLU A 282 -18.26 -9.42 -16.07
C GLU A 282 -17.15 -9.92 -15.17
N LYS A 283 -16.46 -8.98 -14.52
CA LYS A 283 -15.48 -9.27 -13.46
C LYS A 283 -15.85 -8.53 -12.19
N SER A 284 -15.79 -9.24 -11.07
CA SER A 284 -16.04 -8.69 -9.74
C SER A 284 -14.71 -8.46 -9.01
N VAL A 285 -14.71 -7.46 -8.14
CA VAL A 285 -13.65 -7.35 -7.13
C VAL A 285 -13.79 -8.56 -6.22
N SER A 286 -12.90 -9.53 -6.34
CA SER A 286 -12.84 -10.63 -5.38
C SER A 286 -12.60 -10.03 -3.99
N LYS A 287 -13.54 -10.23 -3.07
CA LYS A 287 -13.37 -9.95 -1.63
C LYS A 287 -12.36 -10.97 -1.07
N SER A 288 -11.11 -10.91 -1.48
CA SER A 288 -10.05 -11.71 -0.90
C SER A 288 -9.19 -10.82 -0.01
N GLN A 289 -9.22 -11.16 1.29
CA GLN A 289 -8.32 -10.69 2.35
C GLN A 289 -8.60 -9.31 2.96
N SER A 290 -9.73 -9.19 3.64
CA SER A 290 -9.86 -8.28 4.79
C SER A 290 -10.50 -9.00 5.99
N SER A 291 -9.93 -10.13 6.39
CA SER A 291 -10.26 -10.79 7.65
C SER A 291 -9.06 -11.58 8.14
N ASP A 292 -8.04 -10.89 8.67
CA ASP A 292 -7.23 -11.40 9.78
C ASP A 292 -6.21 -10.36 10.30
N GLN A 293 -6.70 -9.23 10.79
CA GLN A 293 -5.93 -8.38 11.72
C GLN A 293 -6.88 -7.79 12.77
N GLY A 294 -7.40 -8.68 13.59
CA GLY A 294 -8.25 -8.27 14.71
C GLY A 294 -8.47 -9.39 15.70
N ARG A 295 -7.38 -9.98 16.23
CA ARG A 295 -7.36 -10.71 17.51
C ARG A 295 -5.96 -11.25 17.79
N ARG A 296 -5.13 -10.44 18.45
CA ARG A 296 -4.29 -10.89 19.58
C ARG A 296 -3.63 -9.68 20.23
#